data_f18eb4f8a82dc1eeb6c97709fd309b1e
#
_entry.id   f18eb4f8a82dc1eeb6c97709fd309b1e
#
_cell.length_a   1.000
_cell.length_b   1.000
_cell.length_c   1.000
_cell.angle_alpha   90.00
_cell.angle_beta   90.00
_cell.angle_gamma   90.00
#
_symmetry.space_group_name_H-M   'P 1'
#
loop_
_entity.id
_entity.type
_entity.pdbx_description
1 polymer ?
#
loop_
_entity_poly.entity_id
_entity_poly.type
_entity_poly.pdbx_seq_one_letter_code
_entity_poly.pdbx_strand_id
1 'polypeptide(L)'
;MPCHGECEVPPVGGAIKEQSELSPAQKTKGKELGFSPVKLTDLPGAMRQMGWKIAPLLMEKWQNSEAYELSEDLLQQYADDPLSIPPEHCDEVTVKMEWVKSFSRGKEAYDALLKQWLTEGSRSVLRRRISIATVANMQGRLRSEAARPILGSTNYSARQLHTYCQVQYKEFGSVWSTIDDLYGSIGNAALFLAVVGKMCGPTKFVVTDLGIYLRDVYEFNGFQPLGIWTKKRTYGKAKIKSMFDQSLAETAIQ
;
A
#
# COMPACT_ATOMS: atom_id res chain seq x y z
N MET A 1 2.15 -37.14 -11.31
CA MET A 1 0.97 -36.34 -10.91
C MET A 1 1.46 -34.91 -10.73
N PRO A 2 1.04 -33.94 -11.54
CA PRO A 2 1.44 -32.55 -11.37
C PRO A 2 0.53 -31.88 -10.36
N CYS A 3 1.12 -31.35 -9.29
CA CYS A 3 0.41 -30.48 -8.34
C CYS A 3 0.41 -29.07 -8.92
N HIS A 4 -0.67 -28.71 -9.62
CA HIS A 4 -1.01 -27.33 -9.89
C HIS A 4 -1.69 -26.77 -8.63
N GLY A 5 -0.93 -26.08 -7.82
CA GLY A 5 -1.42 -25.16 -6.79
C GLY A 5 -1.13 -23.75 -7.29
N GLU A 6 -2.05 -23.19 -8.07
CA GLU A 6 -2.07 -21.77 -8.39
C GLU A 6 -2.39 -21.04 -7.08
N CYS A 7 -1.44 -20.24 -6.59
CA CYS A 7 -1.75 -19.22 -5.61
C CYS A 7 -2.55 -18.15 -6.33
N GLU A 8 -3.87 -18.23 -6.23
CA GLU A 8 -4.75 -17.15 -6.64
C GLU A 8 -4.42 -15.90 -5.81
N VAL A 9 -3.85 -14.92 -6.48
CA VAL A 9 -3.83 -13.54 -6.00
C VAL A 9 -5.28 -13.05 -6.08
N PRO A 10 -5.91 -12.61 -4.97
CA PRO A 10 -7.27 -12.11 -5.06
C PRO A 10 -7.31 -10.95 -6.03
N PRO A 11 -8.33 -10.86 -6.90
CA PRO A 11 -8.43 -9.82 -7.92
C PRO A 11 -8.54 -8.46 -7.25
N VAL A 12 -7.55 -7.60 -7.46
CA VAL A 12 -7.62 -6.17 -7.19
C VAL A 12 -8.34 -5.54 -8.39
N GLY A 13 -9.64 -5.65 -8.41
CA GLY A 13 -10.44 -5.15 -9.51
C GLY A 13 -11.88 -4.87 -9.07
N GLY A 14 -12.10 -3.69 -8.51
CA GLY A 14 -13.43 -3.08 -8.46
C GLY A 14 -13.58 -2.16 -9.67
N ALA A 15 -14.46 -2.52 -10.63
CA ALA A 15 -14.79 -1.68 -11.75
C ALA A 15 -15.07 -0.24 -11.31
N ILE A 16 -14.48 0.72 -12.00
CA ILE A 16 -14.77 2.15 -11.89
C ILE A 16 -16.26 2.32 -12.21
N LYS A 17 -17.09 2.33 -11.16
CA LYS A 17 -18.43 2.94 -11.28
C LYS A 17 -18.17 4.43 -11.15
N GLU A 18 -18.55 5.17 -12.20
CA GLU A 18 -18.64 6.63 -12.18
C GLU A 18 -18.99 7.11 -10.78
N GLN A 19 -18.21 8.06 -10.28
CA GLN A 19 -18.57 8.79 -9.07
C GLN A 19 -19.95 9.38 -9.31
N SER A 20 -20.99 8.69 -8.85
CA SER A 20 -22.35 9.18 -8.98
C SER A 20 -22.40 10.48 -8.22
N GLU A 21 -22.53 11.59 -8.94
CA GLU A 21 -22.86 12.85 -8.31
C GLU A 21 -24.03 12.63 -7.36
N LEU A 22 -23.89 13.13 -6.14
CA LEU A 22 -24.96 13.08 -5.15
C LEU A 22 -26.28 13.50 -5.81
N SER A 23 -27.32 12.67 -5.67
CA SER A 23 -28.62 12.99 -6.22
C SER A 23 -29.11 14.35 -5.68
N PRO A 24 -29.96 15.08 -6.40
CA PRO A 24 -30.53 16.33 -5.94
C PRO A 24 -31.14 16.23 -4.52
N ALA A 25 -31.79 15.11 -4.21
CA ALA A 25 -32.35 14.83 -2.89
C ALA A 25 -31.26 14.69 -1.80
N GLN A 26 -30.11 14.06 -2.11
CA GLN A 26 -28.99 13.95 -1.18
C GLN A 26 -28.30 15.31 -0.96
N LYS A 27 -28.18 16.12 -2.03
CA LYS A 27 -27.66 17.50 -1.94
C LYS A 27 -28.57 18.39 -1.08
N THR A 28 -29.89 18.25 -1.21
CA THR A 28 -30.88 19.00 -0.44
C THR A 28 -30.86 18.58 1.02
N LYS A 29 -30.88 17.28 1.33
CA LYS A 29 -30.83 16.75 2.68
C LYS A 29 -29.53 17.11 3.41
N GLY A 30 -28.39 17.12 2.70
CA GLY A 30 -27.12 17.59 3.24
C GLY A 30 -27.16 19.07 3.63
N LYS A 31 -27.88 19.90 2.87
CA LYS A 31 -28.02 21.34 3.14
C LYS A 31 -28.90 21.60 4.35
N GLU A 32 -29.98 20.84 4.57
CA GLU A 32 -30.84 20.90 5.75
C GLU A 32 -30.10 20.51 7.03
N LEU A 33 -29.15 19.57 6.94
CA LEU A 33 -28.29 19.13 8.06
C LEU A 33 -27.07 20.04 8.28
N GLY A 34 -26.92 21.12 7.53
CA GLY A 34 -25.79 22.06 7.64
C GLY A 34 -24.47 21.47 7.13
N PHE A 35 -24.52 20.40 6.31
CA PHE A 35 -23.34 19.85 5.67
C PHE A 35 -23.17 20.45 4.27
N SER A 36 -21.98 20.89 3.94
CA SER A 36 -21.58 21.25 2.58
C SER A 36 -20.60 20.21 2.02
N PRO A 37 -20.66 19.93 0.72
CA PRO A 37 -19.66 19.10 0.06
C PRO A 37 -18.27 19.73 0.29
N VAL A 38 -17.31 18.91 0.73
CA VAL A 38 -15.91 19.33 0.83
C VAL A 38 -15.31 19.24 -0.57
N LYS A 39 -14.66 20.28 -1.02
CA LYS A 39 -13.88 20.22 -2.28
C LYS A 39 -12.63 19.38 -2.03
N LEU A 40 -12.25 18.56 -3.02
CA LEU A 40 -11.00 17.77 -2.93
C LEU A 40 -9.79 18.64 -2.60
N THR A 41 -9.74 19.87 -3.14
CA THR A 41 -8.69 20.85 -2.88
C THR A 41 -8.60 21.33 -1.44
N ASP A 42 -9.68 21.17 -0.66
CA ASP A 42 -9.71 21.61 0.76
C ASP A 42 -9.19 20.50 1.70
N LEU A 43 -9.11 19.25 1.22
CA LEU A 43 -8.73 18.10 2.04
C LEU A 43 -7.33 18.21 2.65
N PRO A 44 -6.27 18.60 1.94
CA PRO A 44 -4.94 18.71 2.56
C PRO A 44 -4.91 19.71 3.72
N GLY A 45 -5.63 20.82 3.59
CA GLY A 45 -5.78 21.81 4.66
C GLY A 45 -6.48 21.24 5.89
N ALA A 46 -7.58 20.51 5.69
CA ALA A 46 -8.31 19.86 6.76
C ALA A 46 -7.46 18.75 7.44
N MET A 47 -6.72 17.94 6.66
CA MET A 47 -5.79 16.94 7.18
C MET A 47 -4.71 17.55 8.07
N ARG A 48 -4.16 18.70 7.69
CA ARG A 48 -3.18 19.43 8.53
C ARG A 48 -3.80 19.93 9.84
N GLN A 49 -5.04 20.39 9.83
CA GLN A 49 -5.76 20.80 11.05
C GLN A 49 -5.97 19.62 12.01
N MET A 50 -6.03 18.38 11.50
CA MET A 50 -6.04 17.15 12.31
C MET A 50 -4.65 16.78 12.85
N GLY A 51 -3.61 17.52 12.50
CA GLY A 51 -2.23 17.20 12.87
C GLY A 51 -1.60 16.11 12.02
N TRP A 52 -2.23 15.76 10.89
CA TRP A 52 -1.70 14.78 9.95
C TRP A 52 -0.54 15.38 9.16
N LYS A 53 0.48 14.58 8.91
CA LYS A 53 1.74 15.02 8.30
C LYS A 53 1.96 14.45 6.91
N ILE A 54 1.65 13.18 6.71
CA ILE A 54 1.95 12.46 5.46
C ILE A 54 0.76 12.47 4.51
N ALA A 55 -0.45 12.23 5.00
CA ALA A 55 -1.66 12.23 4.16
C ALA A 55 -1.84 13.53 3.35
N PRO A 56 -1.67 14.74 3.93
CA PRO A 56 -1.80 15.97 3.14
C PRO A 56 -0.72 16.10 2.07
N LEU A 57 0.50 15.59 2.29
CA LEU A 57 1.57 15.64 1.29
C LEU A 57 1.27 14.72 0.10
N LEU A 58 0.81 13.50 0.36
CA LEU A 58 0.43 12.56 -0.69
C LEU A 58 -0.77 13.09 -1.49
N MET A 59 -1.77 13.65 -0.82
CA MET A 59 -2.94 14.24 -1.46
C MET A 59 -2.56 15.43 -2.34
N GLU A 60 -1.69 16.33 -1.87
CA GLU A 60 -1.21 17.45 -2.68
C GLU A 60 -0.37 17.00 -3.87
N LYS A 61 0.49 15.99 -3.67
CA LYS A 61 1.26 15.41 -4.77
C LYS A 61 0.33 14.85 -5.84
N TRP A 62 -0.70 14.11 -5.43
CA TRP A 62 -1.70 13.57 -6.36
C TRP A 62 -2.46 14.68 -7.08
N GLN A 63 -2.92 15.72 -6.38
CA GLN A 63 -3.66 16.85 -6.96
C GLN A 63 -2.82 17.66 -7.97
N ASN A 64 -1.51 17.75 -7.76
CA ASN A 64 -0.59 18.48 -8.60
C ASN A 64 0.05 17.64 -9.70
N SER A 65 -0.19 16.33 -9.73
CA SER A 65 0.27 15.44 -10.79
C SER A 65 -0.61 15.61 -12.03
N GLU A 66 -0.02 15.34 -13.20
CA GLU A 66 -0.79 15.24 -14.43
C GLU A 66 -1.84 14.14 -14.30
N ALA A 67 -2.98 14.32 -14.98
CA ALA A 67 -4.03 13.33 -15.01
C ALA A 67 -3.48 12.03 -15.61
N TYR A 68 -3.61 10.94 -14.84
CA TYR A 68 -3.09 9.64 -15.22
C TYR A 68 -4.16 8.58 -14.97
N GLU A 69 -4.53 7.88 -16.04
CA GLU A 69 -5.47 6.78 -15.97
C GLU A 69 -4.73 5.46 -15.84
N LEU A 70 -4.96 4.78 -14.73
CA LEU A 70 -4.38 3.50 -14.43
C LEU A 70 -5.38 2.39 -14.80
N SER A 71 -5.28 1.88 -16.05
CA SER A 71 -6.10 0.77 -16.53
C SER A 71 -5.79 -0.52 -15.76
N GLU A 72 -6.72 -1.48 -15.78
CA GLU A 72 -6.51 -2.79 -15.16
C GLU A 72 -5.27 -3.51 -15.71
N ASP A 73 -5.05 -3.45 -17.03
CA ASP A 73 -3.88 -4.05 -17.67
C ASP A 73 -2.58 -3.41 -17.19
N LEU A 74 -2.58 -2.10 -17.02
CA LEU A 74 -1.42 -1.35 -16.54
C LEU A 74 -1.17 -1.62 -15.04
N LEU A 75 -2.23 -1.74 -14.23
CA LEU A 75 -2.14 -2.18 -12.84
C LEU A 75 -1.49 -3.56 -12.74
N GLN A 76 -1.92 -4.51 -13.58
CA GLN A 76 -1.35 -5.85 -13.61
C GLN A 76 0.12 -5.81 -14.07
N GLN A 77 0.44 -5.05 -15.11
CA GLN A 77 1.82 -4.87 -15.56
C GLN A 77 2.71 -4.33 -14.43
N TYR A 78 2.25 -3.31 -13.71
CA TYR A 78 2.99 -2.72 -12.60
C TYR A 78 3.08 -3.65 -11.37
N ALA A 79 2.11 -4.54 -11.21
CA ALA A 79 2.17 -5.59 -10.20
C ALA A 79 3.28 -6.60 -10.52
N ASP A 80 3.35 -7.03 -11.78
CA ASP A 80 4.31 -8.03 -12.25
C ASP A 80 5.73 -7.46 -12.40
N ASP A 81 5.85 -6.24 -12.92
CA ASP A 81 7.12 -5.53 -13.09
C ASP A 81 7.08 -4.10 -12.53
N PRO A 82 7.35 -3.92 -11.23
CA PRO A 82 7.40 -2.59 -10.62
C PRO A 82 8.44 -1.65 -11.22
N LEU A 83 9.44 -2.16 -11.92
CA LEU A 83 10.46 -1.33 -12.58
C LEU A 83 9.94 -0.67 -13.86
N SER A 84 8.85 -1.18 -14.42
CA SER A 84 8.17 -0.55 -15.56
C SER A 84 7.38 0.71 -15.20
N ILE A 85 7.15 0.96 -13.90
CA ILE A 85 6.44 2.17 -13.44
C ILE A 85 7.32 3.39 -13.71
N PRO A 86 6.82 4.42 -14.43
CA PRO A 86 7.57 5.65 -14.63
C PRO A 86 7.97 6.29 -13.29
N PRO A 87 9.19 6.83 -13.17
CA PRO A 87 9.66 7.42 -11.90
C PRO A 87 8.77 8.53 -11.37
N GLU A 88 8.15 9.31 -12.24
CA GLU A 88 7.22 10.39 -11.91
C GLU A 88 5.94 9.91 -11.24
N HIS A 89 5.55 8.65 -11.48
CA HIS A 89 4.39 8.01 -10.85
C HIS A 89 4.75 7.23 -9.57
N CYS A 90 6.02 7.31 -9.13
CA CYS A 90 6.49 6.65 -7.92
C CYS A 90 6.83 7.65 -6.82
N ASP A 91 6.52 7.30 -5.59
CA ASP A 91 7.00 8.00 -4.41
C ASP A 91 7.74 7.03 -3.48
N GLU A 92 9.06 7.09 -3.49
CA GLU A 92 9.92 6.28 -2.62
C GLU A 92 10.51 7.11 -1.45
N VAL A 93 10.03 8.35 -1.27
CA VAL A 93 10.65 9.28 -0.31
C VAL A 93 9.72 9.84 0.76
N THR A 94 8.44 10.05 0.46
CA THR A 94 7.50 10.70 1.38
C THR A 94 7.16 9.82 2.58
N VAL A 95 6.86 8.53 2.35
CA VAL A 95 6.51 7.59 3.40
C VAL A 95 7.79 6.92 3.94
N LYS A 96 8.11 7.15 5.22
CA LYS A 96 9.27 6.55 5.90
C LYS A 96 8.84 5.41 6.81
N MET A 97 9.62 4.36 6.88
CA MET A 97 9.31 3.18 7.72
C MET A 97 9.22 3.53 9.21
N GLU A 98 10.02 4.49 9.70
CA GLU A 98 9.94 4.97 11.07
C GLU A 98 8.57 5.59 11.38
N TRP A 99 8.00 6.33 10.41
CA TRP A 99 6.67 6.88 10.55
C TRP A 99 5.60 5.78 10.51
N VAL A 100 5.69 4.80 9.62
CA VAL A 100 4.78 3.64 9.59
C VAL A 100 4.79 2.90 10.93
N LYS A 101 5.97 2.65 11.50
CA LYS A 101 6.14 1.99 12.81
C LYS A 101 5.67 2.83 14.00
N SER A 102 5.46 4.13 13.85
CA SER A 102 4.90 4.95 14.92
C SER A 102 3.41 4.64 15.18
N PHE A 103 2.75 3.93 14.28
CA PHE A 103 1.39 3.42 14.44
C PHE A 103 1.41 1.95 14.84
N SER A 104 0.61 1.56 15.85
CA SER A 104 0.62 0.18 16.39
C SER A 104 0.45 -0.88 15.30
N ARG A 105 -0.54 -0.72 14.40
CA ARG A 105 -0.80 -1.68 13.31
C ARG A 105 0.36 -1.81 12.32
N GLY A 106 1.04 -0.70 12.01
CA GLY A 106 2.24 -0.73 11.17
C GLY A 106 3.42 -1.42 11.85
N LYS A 107 3.61 -1.12 13.14
CA LYS A 107 4.64 -1.77 13.96
C LYS A 107 4.39 -3.27 14.12
N GLU A 108 3.14 -3.66 14.39
CA GLU A 108 2.76 -5.08 14.52
C GLU A 108 3.01 -5.86 13.23
N ALA A 109 2.67 -5.28 12.07
CA ALA A 109 2.97 -5.89 10.77
C ALA A 109 4.48 -6.02 10.52
N TYR A 110 5.24 -4.99 10.85
CA TYR A 110 6.70 -4.98 10.76
C TYR A 110 7.33 -6.07 11.64
N ASP A 111 6.95 -6.11 12.91
CA ASP A 111 7.47 -7.09 13.88
C ASP A 111 7.08 -8.52 13.49
N ALA A 112 5.86 -8.72 12.97
CA ALA A 112 5.40 -10.02 12.50
C ALA A 112 6.21 -10.53 11.30
N LEU A 113 6.54 -9.65 10.34
CA LEU A 113 7.42 -10.00 9.22
C LEU A 113 8.81 -10.41 9.70
N LEU A 114 9.41 -9.64 10.60
CA LEU A 114 10.73 -9.98 11.16
C LEU A 114 10.71 -11.28 11.95
N LYS A 115 9.66 -11.54 12.71
CA LYS A 115 9.54 -12.76 13.51
C LYS A 115 9.34 -14.01 12.64
N GLN A 116 8.62 -13.88 11.54
CA GLN A 116 8.21 -14.99 10.69
C GLN A 116 8.76 -14.89 9.26
N TRP A 117 9.90 -14.26 9.07
CA TRP A 117 10.43 -13.99 7.73
C TRP A 117 10.75 -15.26 6.92
N LEU A 118 11.08 -16.37 7.58
CA LEU A 118 11.45 -17.64 6.95
C LEU A 118 10.41 -18.74 7.25
N THR A 119 9.24 -18.62 6.65
CA THR A 119 8.24 -19.69 6.59
C THR A 119 8.56 -20.67 5.45
N GLU A 120 7.84 -21.80 5.36
CA GLU A 120 8.01 -22.73 4.23
C GLU A 120 7.70 -22.04 2.88
N GLY A 121 6.64 -21.23 2.84
CA GLY A 121 6.30 -20.44 1.65
C GLY A 121 7.41 -19.48 1.24
N SER A 122 7.87 -18.63 2.16
CA SER A 122 8.94 -17.67 1.88
C SER A 122 10.27 -18.37 1.54
N ARG A 123 10.54 -19.52 2.12
CA ARG A 123 11.70 -20.36 1.78
C ARG A 123 11.63 -20.85 0.33
N SER A 124 10.48 -21.29 -0.13
CA SER A 124 10.25 -21.71 -1.51
C SER A 124 10.48 -20.55 -2.49
N VAL A 125 9.90 -19.39 -2.20
CA VAL A 125 10.10 -18.16 -2.99
C VAL A 125 11.59 -17.78 -3.00
N LEU A 126 12.27 -17.79 -1.85
CA LEU A 126 13.70 -17.48 -1.77
C LEU A 126 14.56 -18.40 -2.64
N ARG A 127 14.30 -19.71 -2.61
CA ARG A 127 14.99 -20.67 -3.48
C ARG A 127 14.82 -20.31 -4.96
N ARG A 128 13.60 -19.97 -5.37
CA ARG A 128 13.31 -19.55 -6.75
C ARG A 128 14.07 -18.27 -7.10
N ARG A 129 14.09 -17.27 -6.23
CA ARG A 129 14.82 -16.00 -6.43
C ARG A 129 16.31 -16.23 -6.56
N ILE A 130 16.91 -17.08 -5.71
CA ILE A 130 18.32 -17.46 -5.80
C ILE A 130 18.62 -18.15 -7.14
N SER A 131 17.76 -19.06 -7.59
CA SER A 131 17.92 -19.74 -8.87
C SER A 131 17.92 -18.75 -10.03
N ILE A 132 16.96 -17.82 -10.08
CA ILE A 132 16.89 -16.78 -11.12
C ILE A 132 18.14 -15.90 -11.10
N ALA A 133 18.56 -15.45 -9.92
CA ALA A 133 19.76 -14.62 -9.76
C ALA A 133 21.03 -15.37 -10.21
N THR A 134 21.10 -16.67 -9.94
CA THR A 134 22.22 -17.51 -10.36
C THR A 134 22.29 -17.59 -11.89
N VAL A 135 21.18 -17.85 -12.56
CA VAL A 135 21.10 -17.90 -14.03
C VAL A 135 21.48 -16.54 -14.65
N ALA A 136 20.92 -15.44 -14.14
CA ALA A 136 21.22 -14.11 -14.62
C ALA A 136 22.71 -13.73 -14.42
N ASN A 137 23.31 -14.11 -13.30
CA ASN A 137 24.73 -13.89 -13.06
C ASN A 137 25.60 -14.76 -14.00
N MET A 138 25.18 -15.97 -14.34
CA MET A 138 25.89 -16.82 -15.30
C MET A 138 25.83 -16.28 -16.73
N GLN A 139 24.71 -15.69 -17.14
CA GLN A 139 24.52 -15.11 -18.46
C GLN A 139 25.26 -13.77 -18.63
N GLY A 140 25.32 -12.94 -17.58
CA GLY A 140 25.95 -11.63 -17.63
C GLY A 140 27.46 -11.60 -17.38
N ARG A 141 28.04 -12.71 -16.86
CA ARG A 141 29.48 -12.80 -16.52
C ARG A 141 30.12 -13.98 -17.20
N LEU A 142 30.74 -13.71 -18.34
CA LEU A 142 31.72 -14.63 -18.92
C LEU A 142 32.87 -14.87 -17.92
N ARG A 143 32.86 -16.04 -17.27
CA ARG A 143 34.07 -16.78 -16.85
C ARG A 143 34.99 -16.18 -15.78
N SER A 144 34.47 -15.63 -14.70
CA SER A 144 35.29 -15.47 -13.51
C SER A 144 34.81 -16.45 -12.44
N GLU A 145 35.60 -17.42 -12.06
CA GLU A 145 35.33 -18.42 -11.01
C GLU A 145 35.10 -17.80 -9.62
N ALA A 146 35.36 -16.50 -9.47
CA ALA A 146 35.18 -15.74 -8.23
C ALA A 146 33.79 -15.12 -8.06
N ALA A 147 32.92 -15.14 -9.08
CA ALA A 147 31.61 -14.50 -9.01
C ALA A 147 30.58 -15.40 -8.33
N ARG A 148 30.51 -15.34 -7.00
CA ARG A 148 29.44 -16.00 -6.25
C ARG A 148 28.11 -15.29 -6.54
N PRO A 149 27.02 -16.02 -6.82
CA PRO A 149 25.71 -15.42 -7.02
C PRO A 149 25.30 -14.57 -5.83
N ILE A 150 24.95 -13.32 -6.11
CA ILE A 150 24.46 -12.35 -5.13
C ILE A 150 22.98 -12.14 -5.42
N LEU A 151 22.16 -12.19 -4.38
CA LEU A 151 20.75 -11.81 -4.44
C LEU A 151 20.60 -10.44 -3.79
N GLY A 152 20.28 -9.44 -4.60
CA GLY A 152 20.00 -8.09 -4.14
C GLY A 152 21.22 -7.28 -3.67
N SER A 153 20.92 -6.08 -3.21
CA SER A 153 21.86 -5.12 -2.64
C SER A 153 21.14 -4.23 -1.64
N THR A 154 21.83 -3.77 -0.61
CA THR A 154 21.33 -2.77 0.35
C THR A 154 21.12 -1.39 -0.29
N ASN A 155 21.67 -1.17 -1.48
CA ASN A 155 21.48 0.05 -2.26
C ASN A 155 20.28 0.00 -3.22
N TYR A 156 19.56 -1.13 -3.24
CA TYR A 156 18.37 -1.24 -4.10
C TYR A 156 17.24 -0.37 -3.57
N SER A 157 16.53 0.27 -4.51
CA SER A 157 15.27 0.94 -4.22
C SER A 157 14.18 -0.07 -3.83
N ALA A 158 13.07 0.41 -3.27
CA ALA A 158 11.95 -0.46 -2.91
C ALA A 158 11.42 -1.24 -4.13
N ARG A 159 11.37 -0.62 -5.31
CA ARG A 159 10.99 -1.27 -6.57
C ARG A 159 11.96 -2.39 -6.97
N GLN A 160 13.25 -2.14 -6.88
CA GLN A 160 14.28 -3.15 -7.17
C GLN A 160 14.23 -4.30 -6.16
N LEU A 161 14.06 -4.01 -4.86
CA LEU A 161 13.88 -5.04 -3.83
C LEU A 161 12.64 -5.88 -4.12
N HIS A 162 11.53 -5.26 -4.52
CA HIS A 162 10.30 -5.97 -4.86
C HIS A 162 10.50 -6.92 -6.05
N THR A 163 11.07 -6.41 -7.14
CA THR A 163 11.26 -7.17 -8.37
C THR A 163 12.21 -8.35 -8.15
N TYR A 164 13.32 -8.16 -7.45
CA TYR A 164 14.38 -9.16 -7.41
C TYR A 164 14.43 -9.99 -6.13
N CYS A 165 14.05 -9.43 -4.99
CA CYS A 165 14.41 -9.95 -3.66
C CYS A 165 13.22 -10.21 -2.75
N GLN A 166 12.01 -9.84 -3.13
CA GLN A 166 10.81 -10.01 -2.33
C GLN A 166 10.51 -11.50 -2.09
N VAL A 167 10.24 -11.86 -0.83
CA VAL A 167 9.97 -13.24 -0.43
C VAL A 167 8.69 -13.40 0.37
N GLN A 168 8.22 -12.35 1.04
CA GLN A 168 7.03 -12.39 1.90
C GLN A 168 6.39 -11.03 1.99
N TYR A 169 5.13 -10.99 2.43
CA TYR A 169 4.43 -9.75 2.75
C TYR A 169 3.49 -9.95 3.94
N LYS A 170 3.06 -8.84 4.53
CA LYS A 170 2.07 -8.79 5.59
C LYS A 170 1.15 -7.60 5.38
N GLU A 171 -0.12 -7.88 5.18
CA GLU A 171 -1.16 -6.87 5.15
C GLU A 171 -1.44 -6.29 6.53
N PHE A 172 -1.80 -5.03 6.59
CA PHE A 172 -2.24 -4.33 7.78
C PHE A 172 -3.24 -3.23 7.44
N GLY A 173 -3.99 -2.83 8.45
CA GLY A 173 -5.13 -1.94 8.26
C GLY A 173 -6.41 -2.72 7.94
N SER A 174 -7.51 -2.05 8.08
CA SER A 174 -8.85 -2.53 7.71
C SER A 174 -9.77 -1.33 7.54
N VAL A 175 -10.93 -1.55 6.91
CA VAL A 175 -11.98 -0.52 6.82
C VAL A 175 -12.47 -0.03 8.18
N TRP A 176 -12.18 -0.77 9.26
CA TRP A 176 -12.51 -0.42 10.64
C TRP A 176 -11.36 0.24 11.40
N SER A 177 -10.20 0.41 10.76
CA SER A 177 -9.05 1.08 11.38
C SER A 177 -9.41 2.50 11.81
N THR A 178 -8.71 2.97 12.84
CA THR A 178 -8.80 4.37 13.28
C THR A 178 -8.48 5.29 12.13
N ILE A 179 -9.30 6.32 11.96
CA ILE A 179 -9.05 7.40 10.98
C ILE A 179 -7.95 8.28 11.56
N ASP A 180 -6.74 8.05 11.13
CA ASP A 180 -5.52 8.78 11.49
C ASP A 180 -4.68 9.06 10.22
N ASP A 181 -3.52 9.68 10.41
CA ASP A 181 -2.63 10.03 9.30
C ASP A 181 -2.21 8.81 8.47
N LEU A 182 -1.97 7.64 9.10
CA LEU A 182 -1.64 6.42 8.38
C LEU A 182 -2.81 5.93 7.52
N TYR A 183 -4.03 5.95 8.06
CA TYR A 183 -5.22 5.56 7.31
C TYR A 183 -5.52 6.53 6.16
N GLY A 184 -5.39 7.83 6.40
CA GLY A 184 -5.59 8.86 5.38
C GLY A 184 -4.51 8.87 4.29
N SER A 185 -3.33 8.28 4.58
CA SER A 185 -2.21 8.20 3.63
C SER A 185 -2.28 6.97 2.73
N ILE A 186 -2.52 5.79 3.32
CA ILE A 186 -2.35 4.50 2.63
C ILE A 186 -3.49 3.51 2.90
N GLY A 187 -4.51 3.90 3.71
CA GLY A 187 -5.67 3.05 3.96
C GLY A 187 -5.32 1.66 4.50
N ASN A 188 -5.66 0.65 3.71
CA ASN A 188 -5.23 -0.74 3.89
C ASN A 188 -4.03 -0.97 2.98
N ALA A 189 -2.93 -1.42 3.55
CA ALA A 189 -1.67 -1.57 2.82
C ALA A 189 -0.94 -2.85 3.21
N ALA A 190 0.15 -3.15 2.52
CA ALA A 190 1.02 -4.26 2.85
C ALA A 190 2.48 -3.82 3.03
N LEU A 191 3.12 -4.39 4.03
CA LEU A 191 4.57 -4.38 4.15
C LEU A 191 5.13 -5.62 3.45
N PHE A 192 6.19 -5.43 2.71
CA PHE A 192 6.89 -6.48 1.98
C PHE A 192 8.27 -6.69 2.59
N LEU A 193 8.72 -7.94 2.57
CA LEU A 193 10.04 -8.32 3.02
C LEU A 193 10.87 -8.86 1.86
N ALA A 194 12.06 -8.30 1.69
CA ALA A 194 13.08 -8.73 0.76
C ALA A 194 14.29 -9.32 1.50
N VAL A 195 14.96 -10.26 0.85
CA VAL A 195 16.17 -10.90 1.36
C VAL A 195 17.36 -10.51 0.50
N VAL A 196 18.40 -10.01 1.12
CA VAL A 196 19.70 -9.75 0.50
C VAL A 196 20.72 -10.78 1.02
N GLY A 197 21.55 -11.31 0.12
CA GLY A 197 22.52 -12.31 0.53
C GLY A 197 23.37 -12.83 -0.62
N LYS A 198 24.20 -13.82 -0.31
CA LYS A 198 25.17 -14.41 -1.27
C LYS A 198 25.33 -15.90 -1.09
N MET A 199 25.66 -16.57 -2.17
CA MET A 199 26.07 -17.98 -2.11
C MET A 199 27.47 -18.11 -1.48
N CYS A 200 27.61 -19.03 -0.54
CA CYS A 200 28.87 -19.44 0.06
C CYS A 200 29.09 -20.93 -0.24
N GLY A 201 29.63 -21.22 -1.41
CA GLY A 201 29.72 -22.57 -1.97
C GLY A 201 28.45 -22.97 -2.74
N PRO A 202 28.35 -24.21 -3.22
CA PRO A 202 27.30 -24.63 -4.14
C PRO A 202 25.93 -24.80 -3.48
N THR A 203 25.87 -25.02 -2.17
CA THR A 203 24.62 -25.39 -1.48
C THR A 203 24.23 -24.45 -0.34
N LYS A 204 25.12 -23.51 0.04
CA LYS A 204 24.88 -22.63 1.18
C LYS A 204 24.63 -21.19 0.74
N PHE A 205 23.43 -20.68 0.99
CA PHE A 205 23.11 -19.26 0.86
C PHE A 205 23.20 -18.59 2.23
N VAL A 206 23.89 -17.45 2.32
CA VAL A 206 24.02 -16.65 3.54
C VAL A 206 23.24 -15.38 3.34
N VAL A 207 22.20 -15.19 4.16
CA VAL A 207 21.45 -13.93 4.25
C VAL A 207 22.33 -12.91 4.98
N THR A 208 22.52 -11.77 4.38
CA THR A 208 23.28 -10.65 4.99
C THR A 208 22.35 -9.57 5.54
N ASP A 209 21.23 -9.32 4.85
CA ASP A 209 20.31 -8.25 5.19
C ASP A 209 18.86 -8.64 4.90
N LEU A 210 17.94 -8.01 5.63
CA LEU A 210 16.51 -8.04 5.38
C LEU A 210 16.02 -6.61 5.12
N GLY A 211 15.36 -6.40 3.98
CA GLY A 211 14.72 -5.14 3.65
C GLY A 211 13.22 -5.22 3.89
N ILE A 212 12.66 -4.27 4.64
CA ILE A 212 11.20 -4.12 4.77
C ILE A 212 10.80 -2.79 4.17
N TYR A 213 9.83 -2.82 3.27
CA TYR A 213 9.32 -1.66 2.57
C TYR A 213 7.81 -1.74 2.42
N LEU A 214 7.20 -0.59 2.19
CA LEU A 214 5.78 -0.45 1.90
C LEU A 214 5.59 -0.40 0.38
N ARG A 215 4.53 -1.03 -0.11
CA ARG A 215 4.03 -0.83 -1.46
C ARG A 215 2.53 -0.65 -1.39
N ASP A 216 2.06 0.41 -2.02
CA ASP A 216 0.66 0.75 -2.10
C ASP A 216 0.40 1.53 -3.40
N VAL A 217 -0.84 1.52 -3.88
CA VAL A 217 -1.31 2.33 -4.99
C VAL A 217 -2.20 3.43 -4.43
N TYR A 218 -1.82 4.68 -4.67
CA TYR A 218 -2.60 5.82 -4.21
C TYR A 218 -3.72 6.10 -5.20
N GLU A 219 -4.89 5.54 -4.90
CA GLU A 219 -6.08 5.62 -5.75
C GLU A 219 -7.33 5.96 -4.93
N PHE A 220 -8.33 6.52 -5.60
CA PHE A 220 -9.62 6.85 -5.00
C PHE A 220 -10.76 5.99 -5.55
N ASN A 221 -10.47 4.74 -5.86
CA ASN A 221 -11.44 3.79 -6.36
C ASN A 221 -12.28 3.21 -5.20
N GLY A 222 -13.59 3.07 -5.45
CA GLY A 222 -14.50 2.46 -4.50
C GLY A 222 -14.89 3.37 -3.32
N PHE A 223 -15.53 2.77 -2.32
CA PHE A 223 -15.99 3.47 -1.13
C PHE A 223 -14.90 3.53 -0.05
N GLN A 224 -14.22 4.66 0.03
CA GLN A 224 -13.18 4.91 1.04
C GLN A 224 -13.58 6.07 1.96
N PRO A 225 -14.43 5.84 2.99
CA PRO A 225 -14.89 6.90 3.85
C PRO A 225 -13.75 7.38 4.75
N LEU A 226 -13.33 8.62 4.58
CA LEU A 226 -12.38 9.32 5.43
C LEU A 226 -13.04 10.02 6.63
N GLY A 227 -14.32 9.74 6.90
CA GLY A 227 -15.08 10.32 7.97
C GLY A 227 -15.84 11.60 7.58
N ILE A 228 -16.45 12.24 8.56
CA ILE A 228 -17.07 13.58 8.43
C ILE A 228 -16.08 14.62 8.94
N TRP A 229 -15.79 15.60 8.10
CA TRP A 229 -14.81 16.65 8.37
C TRP A 229 -15.51 17.91 8.84
N THR A 230 -15.00 18.52 9.89
CA THR A 230 -15.38 19.85 10.31
C THR A 230 -14.14 20.74 10.33
N LYS A 231 -14.30 22.04 10.45
CA LYS A 231 -13.16 22.97 10.58
C LYS A 231 -12.22 22.65 11.76
N LYS A 232 -12.65 21.84 12.72
CA LYS A 232 -11.91 21.58 13.96
C LYS A 232 -11.48 20.12 14.14
N ARG A 233 -12.19 19.15 13.56
CA ARG A 233 -11.92 17.71 13.73
C ARG A 233 -12.68 16.84 12.75
N THR A 234 -12.20 15.60 12.56
CA THR A 234 -12.95 14.53 11.90
C THR A 234 -13.73 13.70 12.93
N TYR A 235 -14.87 13.17 12.49
CA TYR A 235 -15.62 12.17 13.24
C TYR A 235 -15.42 10.82 12.59
N GLY A 236 -14.98 9.82 13.36
CA GLY A 236 -14.80 8.43 12.92
C GLY A 236 -16.13 7.76 12.58
N LYS A 237 -16.04 6.64 11.86
CA LYS A 237 -17.18 5.88 11.30
C LYS A 237 -18.25 5.49 12.34
N ALA A 238 -17.85 5.10 13.55
CA ALA A 238 -18.79 4.77 14.61
C ALA A 238 -19.64 5.96 15.05
N LYS A 239 -19.04 7.16 15.12
CA LYS A 239 -19.76 8.39 15.44
C LYS A 239 -20.71 8.81 14.33
N ILE A 240 -20.30 8.62 13.06
CA ILE A 240 -21.14 8.84 11.90
C ILE A 240 -22.38 7.96 11.97
N LYS A 241 -22.20 6.66 12.22
CA LYS A 241 -23.33 5.72 12.34
C LYS A 241 -24.29 6.18 13.44
N SER A 242 -23.79 6.53 14.64
CA SER A 242 -24.64 7.01 15.73
C SER A 242 -25.39 8.30 15.41
N MET A 243 -24.80 9.21 14.63
CA MET A 243 -25.46 10.44 14.20
C MET A 243 -26.57 10.16 13.17
N PHE A 244 -26.35 9.21 12.24
CA PHE A 244 -27.39 8.78 11.29
C PHE A 244 -28.51 8.03 11.99
N ASP A 245 -28.20 7.13 12.94
CA ASP A 245 -29.21 6.38 13.70
C ASP A 245 -30.05 7.33 14.56
N GLN A 246 -29.47 8.36 15.16
CA GLN A 246 -30.20 9.41 15.89
C GLN A 246 -31.10 10.25 14.97
N SER A 247 -30.60 10.67 13.81
CA SER A 247 -31.40 11.45 12.86
C SER A 247 -32.58 10.64 12.28
N LEU A 248 -32.39 9.34 12.08
CA LEU A 248 -33.47 8.43 11.66
C LEU A 248 -34.51 8.22 12.77
N ALA A 249 -34.06 8.11 14.03
CA ALA A 249 -34.95 7.99 15.17
C ALA A 249 -35.78 9.27 15.40
N GLU A 250 -35.17 10.45 15.25
CA GLU A 250 -35.88 11.73 15.36
C GLU A 250 -36.89 11.94 14.22
N THR A 251 -36.59 11.45 13.02
CA THR A 251 -37.52 11.50 11.86
C THR A 251 -38.67 10.51 11.98
N ALA A 252 -38.51 9.44 12.75
CA ALA A 252 -39.56 8.43 12.98
C ALA A 252 -40.53 8.78 14.11
N ILE A 253 -40.24 9.86 14.87
CA ILE A 253 -41.07 10.37 15.99
C ILE A 253 -41.92 11.58 15.57
N GLN A 254 -41.74 12.14 14.37
CA GLN A 254 -42.58 13.18 13.76
C GLN A 254 -43.56 12.54 12.76
#